data_dfb7b1177c7a19479a8f4ee6902186de
#
_entry.id   dfb7b1177c7a19479a8f4ee6902186de
#
_cell.length_a   1.000
_cell.length_b   1.000
_cell.length_c   1.000
_cell.angle_alpha   90.00
_cell.angle_beta   90.00
_cell.angle_gamma   90.00
#
_symmetry.space_group_name_H-M   'P 1'
#
loop_
_entity.id
_entity.type
_entity.pdbx_description
1 polymer ?
#
loop_
_entity_poly.entity_id
_entity_poly.type
_entity_poly.pdbx_seq_one_letter_code
_entity_poly.pdbx_strand_id
1 'polypeptide(L)'
;LSEEELVFPPYNALQIQDILNQRAKVAFRDGILRSGVIEKCAAYAAKEHGDARRALELLRIAGELAERSNELHVEIEHLDLAEEKIERDRMVDIVSTQPKQFQAVLYSIYAISETRKGNISTGEVYDVYKSICNRTALRPLTQRRLSDILAELDMLGIINAKVISKGRYG
;
A
#
# COMPACT_ATOMS: atom_id res chain seq x y z
N LEU A 1 -15.50 -15.15 39.17
CA LEU A 1 -14.32 -14.50 38.60
C LEU A 1 -14.81 -13.27 37.85
N SER A 2 -14.52 -12.06 38.33
CA SER A 2 -14.82 -10.83 37.61
C SER A 2 -13.72 -10.65 36.54
N GLU A 3 -14.09 -10.63 35.27
CA GLU A 3 -13.21 -10.23 34.19
C GLU A 3 -13.22 -8.70 34.12
N GLU A 4 -12.06 -8.08 34.25
CA GLU A 4 -11.89 -6.64 34.00
C GLU A 4 -11.38 -6.47 32.57
N GLU A 5 -12.13 -5.73 31.75
CA GLU A 5 -11.75 -5.38 30.38
C GLU A 5 -10.97 -4.06 30.39
N LEU A 6 -9.72 -4.10 29.94
CA LEU A 6 -8.88 -2.92 29.78
C LEU A 6 -8.79 -2.55 28.31
N VAL A 7 -9.36 -1.41 27.93
CA VAL A 7 -9.35 -0.91 26.56
C VAL A 7 -8.13 -0.03 26.31
N PHE A 8 -7.34 -0.35 25.29
CA PHE A 8 -6.24 0.47 24.81
C PHE A 8 -6.65 1.20 23.52
N PRO A 9 -7.10 2.46 23.59
CA PRO A 9 -7.46 3.21 22.41
C PRO A 9 -6.23 3.53 21.55
N PRO A 10 -6.41 3.77 20.23
CA PRO A 10 -5.32 4.24 19.37
C PRO A 10 -4.78 5.59 19.86
N TYR A 11 -3.50 5.83 19.63
CA TYR A 11 -2.85 7.09 19.98
C TYR A 11 -3.35 8.23 19.10
N ASN A 12 -3.51 9.41 19.69
CA ASN A 12 -3.71 10.64 18.93
C ASN A 12 -2.36 11.23 18.45
N ALA A 13 -2.43 12.23 17.56
CA ALA A 13 -1.24 12.83 16.97
C ALA A 13 -0.25 13.40 18.00
N LEU A 14 -0.74 14.01 19.09
CA LEU A 14 0.12 14.59 20.14
C LEU A 14 0.85 13.49 20.92
N GLN A 15 0.16 12.41 21.25
CA GLN A 15 0.78 11.26 21.93
C GLN A 15 1.85 10.59 21.05
N ILE A 16 1.57 10.45 19.76
CA ILE A 16 2.56 9.92 18.78
C ILE A 16 3.75 10.89 18.70
N GLN A 17 3.52 12.18 18.64
CA GLN A 17 4.58 13.20 18.62
C GLN A 17 5.49 13.09 19.85
N ASP A 18 4.92 12.92 21.05
CA ASP A 18 5.67 12.72 22.29
C ASP A 18 6.54 11.45 22.23
N ILE A 19 5.96 10.34 21.73
CA ILE A 19 6.69 9.08 21.54
C ILE A 19 7.84 9.26 20.55
N LEU A 20 7.58 9.90 19.40
CA LEU A 20 8.60 10.17 18.39
C LEU A 20 9.73 11.06 18.93
N ASN A 21 9.40 12.13 19.66
CA ASN A 21 10.40 13.02 20.28
C ASN A 21 11.32 12.27 21.24
N GLN A 22 10.77 11.37 22.07
CA GLN A 22 11.58 10.57 22.99
C GLN A 22 12.51 9.60 22.24
N ARG A 23 12.01 8.95 21.18
CA ARG A 23 12.77 7.99 20.39
C ARG A 23 13.80 8.66 19.49
N ALA A 24 13.45 9.80 18.90
CA ALA A 24 14.36 10.58 18.07
C ALA A 24 15.64 11.01 18.79
N LYS A 25 15.55 11.41 20.06
CA LYS A 25 16.72 11.75 20.90
C LYS A 25 17.73 10.62 21.05
N VAL A 26 17.30 9.38 20.93
CA VAL A 26 18.17 8.21 21.05
C VAL A 26 18.68 7.74 19.67
N ALA A 27 17.85 7.89 18.64
CA ALA A 27 18.11 7.35 17.30
C ALA A 27 18.82 8.32 16.36
N PHE A 28 18.64 9.62 16.53
CA PHE A 28 19.22 10.66 15.68
C PHE A 28 20.18 11.55 16.45
N ARG A 29 21.19 12.06 15.76
CA ARG A 29 22.07 13.11 16.32
C ARG A 29 21.30 14.42 16.40
N ASP A 30 21.70 15.28 17.34
CA ASP A 30 21.08 16.58 17.52
C ASP A 30 21.11 17.42 16.22
N GLY A 31 19.99 18.05 15.92
CA GLY A 31 19.84 18.94 14.76
C GLY A 31 19.67 18.25 13.40
N ILE A 32 19.68 16.90 13.34
CA ILE A 32 19.46 16.16 12.08
C ILE A 32 18.01 16.29 11.59
N LEU A 33 17.03 16.21 12.51
CA LEU A 33 15.63 16.36 12.16
C LEU A 33 15.26 17.85 12.05
N ARG A 34 14.78 18.26 10.88
CA ARG A 34 14.30 19.62 10.67
C ARG A 34 12.92 19.83 11.31
N SER A 35 12.60 21.11 11.53
CA SER A 35 11.30 21.50 12.07
C SER A 35 10.16 20.99 11.19
N GLY A 36 9.08 20.48 11.80
CA GLY A 36 7.92 19.93 11.10
C GLY A 36 8.01 18.44 10.77
N VAL A 37 9.20 17.81 10.80
CA VAL A 37 9.37 16.39 10.49
C VAL A 37 8.63 15.51 11.49
N ILE A 38 8.81 15.71 12.78
CA ILE A 38 8.14 14.91 13.83
C ILE A 38 6.62 15.13 13.79
N GLU A 39 6.19 16.39 13.63
CA GLU A 39 4.79 16.76 13.57
C GLU A 39 4.07 16.12 12.38
N LYS A 40 4.68 16.17 11.21
CA LYS A 40 4.13 15.55 9.99
C LYS A 40 4.11 14.03 10.09
N CYS A 41 5.17 13.43 10.62
CA CYS A 41 5.24 11.99 10.88
C CYS A 41 4.13 11.51 11.82
N ALA A 42 3.89 12.24 12.91
CA ALA A 42 2.82 11.95 13.85
C ALA A 42 1.43 12.11 13.22
N ALA A 43 1.25 13.12 12.36
CA ALA A 43 -0.01 13.34 11.63
C ALA A 43 -0.32 12.21 10.65
N TYR A 44 0.68 11.71 9.90
CA TYR A 44 0.51 10.55 9.03
C TYR A 44 0.03 9.32 9.81
N ALA A 45 0.73 8.96 10.88
CA ALA A 45 0.38 7.78 11.67
C ALA A 45 -0.97 7.92 12.39
N ALA A 46 -1.32 9.11 12.86
CA ALA A 46 -2.63 9.36 13.47
C ALA A 46 -3.78 9.22 12.48
N LYS A 47 -3.57 9.60 11.21
CA LYS A 47 -4.54 9.43 10.13
C LYS A 47 -4.75 7.95 9.78
N GLU A 48 -3.72 7.13 9.94
CA GLU A 48 -3.72 5.69 9.68
C GLU A 48 -3.93 4.83 10.94
N HIS A 49 -4.93 5.10 11.73
CA HIS A 49 -5.32 4.31 12.91
C HIS A 49 -4.53 4.59 14.20
N GLY A 50 -3.66 5.60 14.27
CA GLY A 50 -2.96 5.98 15.49
C GLY A 50 -1.91 4.93 15.95
N ASP A 51 -1.24 4.26 15.02
CA ASP A 51 -0.20 3.27 15.32
C ASP A 51 1.18 3.94 15.45
N ALA A 52 1.71 3.92 16.69
CA ALA A 52 3.03 4.45 16.99
C ALA A 52 4.17 3.66 16.31
N ARG A 53 3.98 2.36 16.00
CA ARG A 53 4.99 1.56 15.29
C ARG A 53 5.13 2.04 13.86
N ARG A 54 4.00 2.35 13.21
CA ARG A 54 4.00 2.94 11.88
C ARG A 54 4.73 4.28 11.84
N ALA A 55 4.51 5.13 12.86
CA ALA A 55 5.21 6.40 12.99
C ALA A 55 6.73 6.22 13.13
N LEU A 56 7.16 5.28 13.97
CA LEU A 56 8.59 4.98 14.13
C LEU A 56 9.23 4.41 12.86
N GLU A 57 8.52 3.55 12.14
CA GLU A 57 8.98 3.00 10.86
C GLU A 57 9.12 4.10 9.82
N LEU A 58 8.13 4.99 9.69
CA LEU A 58 8.15 6.11 8.76
C LEU A 58 9.36 7.03 9.03
N LEU A 59 9.58 7.40 10.29
CA LEU A 59 10.71 8.25 10.69
C LEU A 59 12.06 7.56 10.42
N ARG A 60 12.16 6.25 10.68
CA ARG A 60 13.36 5.45 10.40
C ARG A 60 13.68 5.44 8.91
N ILE A 61 12.68 5.16 8.06
CA ILE A 61 12.87 5.10 6.60
C ILE A 61 13.23 6.48 6.04
N ALA A 62 12.60 7.56 6.55
CA ALA A 62 12.97 8.93 6.17
C ALA A 62 14.44 9.23 6.49
N GLY A 63 14.92 8.81 7.67
CA GLY A 63 16.35 8.91 8.04
C GLY A 63 17.27 8.13 7.10
N GLU A 64 16.91 6.88 6.77
CA GLU A 64 17.67 6.05 5.82
C GLU A 64 17.70 6.66 4.40
N LEU A 65 16.62 7.31 3.96
CA LEU A 65 16.57 7.98 2.65
C LEU A 65 17.48 9.20 2.63
N ALA A 66 17.46 10.03 3.66
CA ALA A 66 18.35 11.17 3.78
C ALA A 66 19.84 10.73 3.76
N GLU A 67 20.18 9.68 4.51
CA GLU A 67 21.54 9.12 4.55
C GLU A 67 21.98 8.61 3.16
N ARG A 68 21.11 7.89 2.45
CA ARG A 68 21.41 7.38 1.09
C ARG A 68 21.58 8.49 0.06
N SER A 69 20.88 9.61 0.24
CA SER A 69 21.03 10.82 -0.61
C SER A 69 22.24 11.66 -0.22
N ASN A 70 23.01 11.25 0.79
CA ASN A 70 24.11 12.03 1.38
C ASN A 70 23.66 13.41 1.90
N GLU A 71 22.43 13.52 2.35
CA GLU A 71 21.89 14.73 2.96
C GLU A 71 22.19 14.76 4.46
N LEU A 72 22.57 15.94 4.95
CA LEU A 72 22.92 16.11 6.38
C LEU A 72 21.70 16.16 7.30
N HIS A 73 20.52 16.41 6.74
CA HIS A 73 19.29 16.61 7.51
C HIS A 73 18.16 15.79 6.94
N VAL A 74 17.26 15.36 7.83
CA VAL A 74 15.98 14.77 7.44
C VAL A 74 14.98 15.91 7.27
N GLU A 75 14.52 16.09 6.05
CA GLU A 75 13.53 17.09 5.65
C GLU A 75 12.13 16.45 5.52
N ILE A 76 11.12 17.30 5.36
CA ILE A 76 9.72 16.87 5.19
C ILE A 76 9.55 15.99 3.95
N GLU A 77 10.29 16.29 2.88
CA GLU A 77 10.27 15.55 1.62
C GLU A 77 10.70 14.09 1.81
N HIS A 78 11.62 13.81 2.72
CA HIS A 78 12.02 12.44 3.04
C HIS A 78 10.90 11.62 3.67
N LEU A 79 9.97 12.26 4.42
CA LEU A 79 8.78 11.60 4.93
C LEU A 79 7.81 11.22 3.81
N ASP A 80 7.62 12.10 2.83
CA ASP A 80 6.74 11.83 1.68
C ASP A 80 7.29 10.65 0.86
N LEU A 81 8.60 10.65 0.60
CA LEU A 81 9.28 9.55 -0.07
C LEU A 81 9.25 8.24 0.75
N ALA A 82 9.36 8.35 2.07
CA ALA A 82 9.26 7.19 2.96
C ALA A 82 7.86 6.59 2.93
N GLU A 83 6.82 7.43 2.94
CA GLU A 83 5.42 7.00 2.84
C GLU A 83 5.16 6.28 1.52
N GLU A 84 5.56 6.88 0.40
CA GLU A 84 5.46 6.26 -0.92
C GLU A 84 6.20 4.91 -0.98
N LYS A 85 7.39 4.83 -0.40
CA LYS A 85 8.17 3.60 -0.35
C LYS A 85 7.45 2.51 0.45
N ILE A 86 6.94 2.83 1.65
CA ILE A 86 6.24 1.87 2.50
C ILE A 86 4.98 1.35 1.79
N GLU A 87 4.19 2.25 1.19
CA GLU A 87 2.98 1.85 0.46
C GLU A 87 3.31 0.97 -0.76
N ARG A 88 4.36 1.32 -1.49
CA ARG A 88 4.82 0.49 -2.62
C ARG A 88 5.28 -0.89 -2.16
N ASP A 89 6.10 -0.97 -1.11
CA ASP A 89 6.62 -2.24 -0.58
C ASP A 89 5.46 -3.10 -0.08
N ARG A 90 4.47 -2.51 0.61
CA ARG A 90 3.23 -3.16 1.02
C ARG A 90 2.44 -3.73 -0.16
N MET A 91 2.28 -2.94 -1.23
CA MET A 91 1.60 -3.42 -2.45
C MET A 91 2.33 -4.58 -3.11
N VAL A 92 3.66 -4.53 -3.18
CA VAL A 92 4.48 -5.64 -3.68
C VAL A 92 4.27 -6.90 -2.85
N ASP A 93 4.26 -6.78 -1.53
CA ASP A 93 4.02 -7.91 -0.62
C ASP A 93 2.61 -8.50 -0.80
N ILE A 94 1.59 -7.65 -0.87
CA ILE A 94 0.22 -8.10 -1.12
C ILE A 94 0.13 -8.87 -2.44
N VAL A 95 0.69 -8.34 -3.52
CA VAL A 95 0.66 -8.99 -4.85
C VAL A 95 1.47 -10.27 -4.87
N SER A 96 2.65 -10.29 -4.26
CA SER A 96 3.56 -11.44 -4.26
C SER A 96 2.98 -12.65 -3.51
N THR A 97 2.18 -12.40 -2.48
CA THR A 97 1.52 -13.45 -1.68
C THR A 97 0.25 -14.00 -2.34
N GLN A 98 -0.27 -13.34 -3.38
CA GLN A 98 -1.46 -13.82 -4.07
C GLN A 98 -1.20 -15.12 -4.85
N PRO A 99 -2.22 -15.99 -5.00
CA PRO A 99 -2.14 -17.16 -5.85
C PRO A 99 -1.75 -16.81 -7.30
N LYS A 100 -1.07 -17.71 -8.00
CA LYS A 100 -0.60 -17.50 -9.38
C LYS A 100 -1.69 -17.04 -10.35
N GLN A 101 -2.93 -17.48 -10.15
CA GLN A 101 -4.06 -17.06 -10.97
C GLN A 101 -4.37 -15.57 -10.79
N PHE A 102 -4.32 -15.06 -9.56
CA PHE A 102 -4.49 -13.63 -9.25
C PHE A 102 -3.37 -12.80 -9.88
N GLN A 103 -2.13 -13.24 -9.74
CA GLN A 103 -0.96 -12.58 -10.35
C GLN A 103 -1.10 -12.53 -11.87
N ALA A 104 -1.57 -13.62 -12.52
CA ALA A 104 -1.80 -13.65 -13.97
C ALA A 104 -2.92 -12.70 -14.40
N VAL A 105 -4.02 -12.61 -13.63
CA VAL A 105 -5.10 -11.64 -13.89
C VAL A 105 -4.60 -10.21 -13.76
N LEU A 106 -3.88 -9.91 -12.68
CA LEU A 106 -3.31 -8.57 -12.44
C LEU A 106 -2.32 -8.18 -13.54
N TYR A 107 -1.44 -9.11 -13.93
CA TYR A 107 -0.52 -8.88 -15.05
C TYR A 107 -1.25 -8.64 -16.38
N SER A 108 -2.41 -9.28 -16.59
CA SER A 108 -3.24 -9.04 -17.78
C SER A 108 -3.78 -7.61 -17.83
N ILE A 109 -4.24 -7.11 -16.68
CA ILE A 109 -4.72 -5.72 -16.54
C ILE A 109 -3.56 -4.75 -16.81
N TYR A 110 -2.40 -5.01 -16.19
CA TYR A 110 -1.20 -4.19 -16.39
C TYR A 110 -0.79 -4.14 -17.88
N ALA A 111 -0.69 -5.29 -18.53
CA ALA A 111 -0.31 -5.37 -19.94
C ALA A 111 -1.27 -4.59 -20.88
N ILE A 112 -2.58 -4.56 -20.58
CA ILE A 112 -3.54 -3.75 -21.34
C ILE A 112 -3.32 -2.26 -21.04
N SER A 113 -3.09 -1.89 -19.78
CA SER A 113 -2.91 -0.49 -19.36
C SER A 113 -1.68 0.16 -19.99
N GLU A 114 -0.63 -0.61 -20.25
CA GLU A 114 0.57 -0.14 -20.97
C GLU A 114 0.31 0.17 -22.45
N THR A 115 -0.68 -0.51 -23.05
CA THR A 115 -0.98 -0.31 -24.48
C THR A 115 -1.95 0.83 -24.75
N ARG A 116 -2.81 1.13 -23.78
CA ARG A 116 -3.81 2.21 -23.92
C ARG A 116 -4.30 2.74 -22.58
N LYS A 117 -4.72 4.01 -22.57
CA LYS A 117 -5.42 4.64 -21.45
C LYS A 117 -6.93 4.40 -21.58
N GLY A 118 -7.61 4.26 -20.44
CA GLY A 118 -9.07 4.18 -20.38
C GLY A 118 -9.59 2.93 -19.67
N ASN A 119 -10.90 2.75 -19.70
CA ASN A 119 -11.54 1.64 -19.03
C ASN A 119 -11.21 0.30 -19.71
N ILE A 120 -10.89 -0.69 -18.91
CA ILE A 120 -10.59 -2.06 -19.37
C ILE A 120 -11.79 -2.94 -19.02
N SER A 121 -12.34 -3.64 -20.00
CA SER A 121 -13.46 -4.56 -19.78
C SER A 121 -13.00 -5.94 -19.32
N THR A 122 -13.86 -6.63 -18.56
CA THR A 122 -13.61 -8.01 -18.12
C THR A 122 -13.31 -8.97 -19.29
N GLY A 123 -13.95 -8.75 -20.46
CA GLY A 123 -13.71 -9.57 -21.65
C GLY A 123 -12.29 -9.42 -22.18
N GLU A 124 -11.79 -8.19 -22.30
CA GLU A 124 -10.41 -7.90 -22.72
C GLU A 124 -9.39 -8.51 -21.75
N VAL A 125 -9.62 -8.37 -20.43
CA VAL A 125 -8.77 -9.00 -19.42
C VAL A 125 -8.75 -10.51 -19.59
N TYR A 126 -9.91 -11.13 -19.85
CA TYR A 126 -10.03 -12.58 -20.04
C TYR A 126 -9.26 -13.09 -21.25
N ASP A 127 -9.28 -12.37 -22.37
CA ASP A 127 -8.56 -12.78 -23.57
C ASP A 127 -7.04 -12.70 -23.39
N VAL A 128 -6.54 -11.62 -22.80
CA VAL A 128 -5.12 -11.49 -22.47
C VAL A 128 -4.70 -12.54 -21.44
N TYR A 129 -5.52 -12.76 -20.39
CA TYR A 129 -5.28 -13.77 -19.37
C TYR A 129 -5.15 -15.19 -19.95
N LYS A 130 -6.02 -15.59 -20.89
CA LYS A 130 -5.90 -16.88 -21.60
C LYS A 130 -4.55 -17.01 -22.33
N SER A 131 -4.13 -15.94 -23.00
CA SER A 131 -2.83 -15.91 -23.67
C SER A 131 -1.66 -16.09 -22.70
N ILE A 132 -1.72 -15.41 -21.53
CA ILE A 132 -0.69 -15.54 -20.48
C ILE A 132 -0.68 -16.96 -19.91
N CYS A 133 -1.85 -17.53 -19.59
CA CYS A 133 -1.95 -18.90 -19.09
C CYS A 133 -1.32 -19.91 -20.05
N ASN A 134 -1.58 -19.78 -21.35
CA ASN A 134 -0.98 -20.66 -22.37
C ASN A 134 0.54 -20.56 -22.43
N ARG A 135 1.10 -19.36 -22.19
CA ARG A 135 2.56 -19.12 -22.19
C ARG A 135 3.24 -19.56 -20.90
N THR A 136 2.52 -19.62 -19.79
CA THR A 136 3.05 -19.92 -18.45
C THR A 136 2.68 -21.31 -17.93
N ALA A 137 2.07 -22.14 -18.79
CA ALA A 137 1.57 -23.47 -18.43
C ALA A 137 0.55 -23.46 -17.25
N LEU A 138 -0.13 -22.33 -17.04
CA LEU A 138 -1.25 -22.25 -16.13
C LEU A 138 -2.53 -22.73 -16.83
N ARG A 139 -3.36 -23.50 -16.12
CA ARG A 139 -4.69 -23.86 -16.63
C ARG A 139 -5.63 -22.66 -16.52
N PRO A 140 -6.19 -22.15 -17.64
CA PRO A 140 -7.12 -21.03 -17.59
C PRO A 140 -8.37 -21.34 -16.77
N LEU A 141 -8.78 -20.41 -15.94
CA LEU A 141 -10.06 -20.43 -15.23
C LEU A 141 -11.19 -19.96 -16.16
N THR A 142 -12.43 -20.17 -15.74
CA THR A 142 -13.60 -19.63 -16.44
C THR A 142 -13.68 -18.11 -16.28
N GLN A 143 -14.36 -17.44 -17.22
CA GLN A 143 -14.59 -15.99 -17.14
C GLN A 143 -15.34 -15.58 -15.86
N ARG A 144 -16.25 -16.42 -15.39
CA ARG A 144 -16.95 -16.20 -14.11
C ARG A 144 -15.96 -16.14 -12.95
N ARG A 145 -15.05 -17.12 -12.86
CA ARG A 145 -14.04 -17.16 -11.77
C ARG A 145 -13.06 -15.99 -11.91
N LEU A 146 -12.73 -15.55 -13.12
CA LEU A 146 -11.94 -14.34 -13.32
C LEU A 146 -12.66 -13.10 -12.79
N SER A 147 -13.99 -12.99 -12.99
CA SER A 147 -14.77 -11.88 -12.42
C SER A 147 -14.75 -11.88 -10.88
N ASP A 148 -14.77 -13.07 -10.25
CA ASP A 148 -14.63 -13.18 -8.80
C ASP A 148 -13.25 -12.67 -8.35
N ILE A 149 -12.17 -13.03 -9.07
CA ILE A 149 -10.81 -12.55 -8.79
C ILE A 149 -10.73 -11.02 -8.94
N LEU A 150 -11.36 -10.44 -9.96
CA LEU A 150 -11.39 -8.97 -10.12
C LEU A 150 -12.07 -8.31 -8.93
N ALA A 151 -13.17 -8.86 -8.43
CA ALA A 151 -13.84 -8.34 -7.24
C ALA A 151 -12.95 -8.47 -5.97
N GLU A 152 -12.23 -9.58 -5.82
CA GLU A 152 -11.29 -9.78 -4.72
C GLU A 152 -10.10 -8.78 -4.81
N LEU A 153 -9.55 -8.52 -6.00
CA LEU A 153 -8.49 -7.52 -6.22
C LEU A 153 -8.96 -6.09 -5.95
N ASP A 154 -10.22 -5.79 -6.26
CA ASP A 154 -10.86 -4.51 -5.92
C ASP A 154 -11.03 -4.36 -4.39
N MET A 155 -11.50 -5.39 -3.71
CA MET A 155 -11.59 -5.41 -2.23
C MET A 155 -10.23 -5.24 -1.54
N LEU A 156 -9.15 -5.74 -2.14
CA LEU A 156 -7.78 -5.54 -1.66
C LEU A 156 -7.23 -4.14 -1.96
N GLY A 157 -7.98 -3.31 -2.70
CA GLY A 157 -7.55 -1.97 -3.10
C GLY A 157 -6.43 -1.93 -4.15
N ILE A 158 -6.14 -3.06 -4.81
CA ILE A 158 -5.10 -3.16 -5.85
C ILE A 158 -5.58 -2.57 -7.18
N ILE A 159 -6.88 -2.73 -7.48
CA ILE A 159 -7.53 -2.18 -8.66
C ILE A 159 -8.80 -1.43 -8.25
N ASN A 160 -9.36 -0.65 -9.16
CA ASN A 160 -10.69 -0.05 -8.99
C ASN A 160 -11.62 -0.64 -10.07
N ALA A 161 -12.53 -1.53 -9.67
CA ALA A 161 -13.47 -2.18 -10.56
C ALA A 161 -14.90 -1.67 -10.36
N LYS A 162 -15.62 -1.40 -11.47
CA LYS A 162 -17.03 -1.01 -11.43
C LYS A 162 -17.88 -2.02 -12.19
N VAL A 163 -18.92 -2.53 -11.54
CA VAL A 163 -19.91 -3.36 -12.21
C VAL A 163 -20.79 -2.49 -13.08
N ILE A 164 -20.68 -2.65 -14.41
CA ILE A 164 -21.56 -1.99 -15.36
C ILE A 164 -22.56 -3.03 -15.87
N SER A 165 -23.80 -2.97 -15.39
CA SER A 165 -24.88 -3.78 -15.92
C SER A 165 -25.40 -3.14 -17.20
N LYS A 166 -25.25 -3.83 -18.34
CA LYS A 166 -25.80 -3.39 -19.63
C LYS A 166 -27.26 -3.80 -19.83
N GLY A 167 -27.94 -4.24 -18.77
CA GLY A 167 -29.32 -4.68 -18.85
C GLY A 167 -29.48 -6.03 -19.60
N ARG A 168 -30.75 -6.41 -19.87
CA ARG A 168 -31.13 -7.71 -20.47
C ARG A 168 -30.79 -7.82 -21.97
N TYR A 169 -30.34 -6.72 -22.60
CA TYR A 169 -30.13 -6.59 -24.05
C TYR A 169 -28.74 -6.02 -24.41
N GLY A 170 -27.74 -6.12 -23.54
CA GLY A 170 -26.37 -5.69 -23.80
C GLY A 170 -25.44 -6.82 -24.17
#